data_726d6d320107b3b077b7982fda05b38f
#
_entry.id   726d6d320107b3b077b7982fda05b38f
#
_cell.length_a   1.000
_cell.length_b   1.000
_cell.length_c   1.000
_cell.angle_alpha   90.00
_cell.angle_beta   90.00
_cell.angle_gamma   90.00
#
_symmetry.space_group_name_H-M   'P 1'
#
loop_
_entity.id
_entity.type
_entity.pdbx_description
1 polymer ?
#
loop_
_entity_poly.entity_id
_entity_poly.type
_entity_poly.pdbx_seq_one_letter_code
_entity_poly.pdbx_strand_id
1 'polypeptide(L)'
;MLLSDVDLKSYTDTAYHNEELKSLTRYRFDKVRERAKLKQSVSRLVTILFPELEKLVPSLHIASVYALLSEYPGAKQISEIHLTKLTNLLATASKGRYGKDKAIQIRDAARTSIGSVMPAKFLELKHTIKLIRELTSEIDEIEVSIQKIMDELNPPILSIPGVGIQSAAMILAEIGDFSNFESPDKVLAYAGCSPSTYQSGKLTNCYAHMEKRGSRYLRYALYNATKYVCHWNPVFAEYLAKKRAEGKHYNVALSHATKKLVRLIYALQKSGKAYLVAA
;
A
#
# COMPACT_ATOMS: atom_id res chain seq x y z
N MET A 1 18.40 45.66 1.73
CA MET A 1 17.82 44.53 2.51
C MET A 1 16.32 44.69 2.38
N LEU A 2 15.72 44.05 1.38
CA LEU A 2 14.28 44.09 1.12
C LEU A 2 13.67 43.04 2.05
N LEU A 3 13.02 43.45 3.13
CA LEU A 3 12.07 42.65 3.87
C LEU A 3 10.86 42.48 2.96
N SER A 4 10.74 41.30 2.35
CA SER A 4 9.48 40.90 1.74
C SER A 4 8.45 40.78 2.84
N ASP A 5 7.34 41.54 2.76
CA ASP A 5 6.14 41.34 3.56
C ASP A 5 5.54 39.96 3.21
N VAL A 6 6.09 38.93 3.79
CA VAL A 6 5.48 37.62 3.79
C VAL A 6 4.55 37.58 4.98
N ASP A 7 3.24 37.65 4.73
CA ASP A 7 2.21 37.37 5.74
C ASP A 7 2.43 35.95 6.29
N LEU A 8 3.17 35.89 7.39
CA LEU A 8 3.36 34.62 8.12
C LEU A 8 2.02 34.26 8.77
N LYS A 9 1.37 33.22 8.26
CA LYS A 9 0.18 32.66 8.92
C LYS A 9 0.58 32.14 10.29
N SER A 10 -0.23 32.49 11.31
CA SER A 10 -0.02 31.98 12.67
C SER A 10 -0.07 30.45 12.69
N TYR A 11 0.85 29.85 13.42
CA TYR A 11 0.88 28.42 13.67
C TYR A 11 -0.33 28.03 14.55
N THR A 12 -1.21 27.16 14.06
CA THR A 12 -2.40 26.67 14.80
C THR A 12 -2.19 25.20 15.18
N ASP A 13 -2.88 24.72 16.22
CA ASP A 13 -2.83 23.31 16.65
C ASP A 13 -3.19 22.35 15.50
N THR A 14 -4.07 22.76 14.61
CA THR A 14 -4.42 22.01 13.39
C THR A 14 -3.21 21.83 12.45
N ALA A 15 -2.30 22.81 12.41
CA ALA A 15 -1.08 22.70 11.62
C ALA A 15 -0.10 21.68 12.23
N TYR A 16 -0.03 21.58 13.54
CA TYR A 16 0.79 20.61 14.24
C TYR A 16 0.32 19.17 13.97
N HIS A 17 -0.96 18.88 14.13
CA HIS A 17 -1.52 17.56 13.82
C HIS A 17 -1.31 17.15 12.35
N ASN A 18 -1.39 18.10 11.43
CA ASN A 18 -1.12 17.84 10.01
C ASN A 18 0.34 17.49 9.74
N GLU A 19 1.29 18.18 10.35
CA GLU A 19 2.73 17.89 10.17
C GLU A 19 3.12 16.56 10.82
N GLU A 20 2.58 16.24 12.01
CA GLU A 20 2.80 14.95 12.65
C GLU A 20 2.21 13.80 11.82
N LEU A 21 0.96 13.93 11.39
CA LEU A 21 0.30 12.95 10.52
C LEU A 21 1.06 12.76 9.20
N LYS A 22 1.62 13.84 8.64
CA LYS A 22 2.43 13.81 7.43
C LYS A 22 3.76 13.06 7.66
N SER A 23 4.40 13.30 8.79
CA SER A 23 5.60 12.57 9.18
C SER A 23 5.33 11.07 9.31
N LEU A 24 4.30 10.69 10.08
CA LEU A 24 3.92 9.30 10.31
C LEU A 24 3.52 8.57 9.00
N THR A 25 2.70 9.20 8.16
CA THR A 25 2.22 8.58 6.93
C THR A 25 3.33 8.37 5.90
N ARG A 26 4.28 9.32 5.80
CA ARG A 26 5.48 9.17 4.95
C ARG A 26 6.42 8.12 5.47
N TYR A 27 6.68 8.11 6.79
CA TYR A 27 7.51 7.11 7.44
C TYR A 27 6.93 5.70 7.24
N ARG A 28 5.62 5.53 7.48
CA ARG A 28 4.93 4.27 7.17
C ARG A 28 5.08 3.86 5.70
N PHE A 29 4.92 4.79 4.77
CA PHE A 29 5.06 4.53 3.34
C PHE A 29 6.45 3.99 3.00
N ASP A 30 7.51 4.58 3.54
CA ASP A 30 8.86 4.15 3.27
C ASP A 30 9.14 2.76 3.89
N LYS A 31 8.68 2.49 5.13
CA LYS A 31 8.77 1.17 5.79
C LYS A 31 8.02 0.08 5.03
N VAL A 32 6.82 0.36 4.53
CA VAL A 32 6.05 -0.59 3.70
C VAL A 32 6.79 -0.91 2.40
N ARG A 33 7.42 0.08 1.75
CA ARG A 33 8.24 -0.14 0.55
C ARG A 33 9.50 -0.95 0.83
N GLU A 34 10.15 -0.69 1.94
CA GLU A 34 11.32 -1.45 2.39
C GLU A 34 10.96 -2.92 2.65
N ARG A 35 9.87 -3.16 3.38
CA ARG A 35 9.33 -4.51 3.59
C ARG A 35 8.99 -5.20 2.28
N ALA A 36 8.43 -4.49 1.29
CA ALA A 36 8.12 -5.06 -0.02
C ALA A 36 9.39 -5.51 -0.77
N LYS A 37 10.48 -4.76 -0.70
CA LYS A 37 11.78 -5.17 -1.27
C LYS A 37 12.33 -6.44 -0.61
N LEU A 38 12.24 -6.52 0.72
CA LEU A 38 12.68 -7.71 1.46
C LEU A 38 11.81 -8.95 1.10
N LYS A 39 10.51 -8.77 0.92
CA LYS A 39 9.64 -9.84 0.42
C LYS A 39 10.08 -10.36 -0.95
N GLN A 40 10.44 -9.48 -1.88
CA GLN A 40 10.99 -9.88 -3.18
C GLN A 40 12.31 -10.66 -3.03
N SER A 41 13.17 -10.26 -2.07
CA SER A 41 14.39 -10.99 -1.75
C SER A 41 14.10 -12.40 -1.20
N VAL A 42 13.10 -12.55 -0.33
CA VAL A 42 12.66 -13.89 0.14
C VAL A 42 12.20 -14.74 -1.04
N SER A 43 11.35 -14.24 -1.93
CA SER A 43 10.90 -14.99 -3.11
C SER A 43 12.08 -15.48 -3.95
N ARG A 44 13.04 -14.60 -4.24
CA ARG A 44 14.26 -14.96 -4.99
C ARG A 44 15.08 -16.04 -4.27
N LEU A 45 15.25 -15.94 -2.94
CA LEU A 45 15.99 -16.91 -2.15
C LEU A 45 15.28 -18.26 -2.12
N VAL A 46 13.96 -18.29 -1.99
CA VAL A 46 13.17 -19.52 -2.04
C VAL A 46 13.27 -20.19 -3.40
N THR A 47 13.26 -19.44 -4.49
CA THR A 47 13.49 -20.01 -5.86
C THR A 47 14.83 -20.75 -5.96
N ILE A 48 15.86 -20.31 -5.23
CA ILE A 48 17.18 -20.97 -5.20
C ILE A 48 17.21 -22.18 -4.27
N LEU A 49 16.57 -22.05 -3.09
CA LEU A 49 16.76 -22.99 -1.97
C LEU A 49 15.66 -24.07 -1.89
N PHE A 50 14.43 -23.76 -2.32
CA PHE A 50 13.28 -24.65 -2.33
C PHE A 50 12.19 -24.14 -3.30
N PRO A 51 12.40 -24.21 -4.63
CA PRO A 51 11.49 -23.64 -5.63
C PRO A 51 10.07 -24.24 -5.60
N GLU A 52 9.94 -25.50 -5.24
CA GLU A 52 8.64 -26.19 -5.20
C GLU A 52 7.71 -25.63 -4.13
N LEU A 53 8.24 -25.00 -3.07
CA LEU A 53 7.45 -24.46 -1.97
C LEU A 53 6.41 -23.45 -2.45
N GLU A 54 6.72 -22.62 -3.44
CA GLU A 54 5.82 -21.60 -3.96
C GLU A 54 4.50 -22.19 -4.49
N LYS A 55 4.56 -23.38 -5.10
CA LYS A 55 3.37 -24.07 -5.63
C LYS A 55 2.52 -24.73 -4.56
N LEU A 56 3.10 -24.97 -3.38
CA LEU A 56 2.44 -25.69 -2.27
C LEU A 56 1.67 -24.76 -1.33
N VAL A 57 1.91 -23.47 -1.39
CA VAL A 57 1.35 -22.49 -0.47
C VAL A 57 0.68 -21.33 -1.24
N PRO A 58 -0.37 -20.72 -0.70
CA PRO A 58 -1.04 -19.60 -1.38
C PRO A 58 -0.16 -18.37 -1.50
N SER A 59 0.84 -18.22 -0.63
CA SER A 59 1.84 -17.16 -0.66
C SER A 59 3.06 -17.56 0.17
N LEU A 60 4.25 -17.18 -0.28
CA LEU A 60 5.48 -17.32 0.50
C LEU A 60 5.53 -16.37 1.71
N HIS A 61 4.66 -15.36 1.75
CA HIS A 61 4.69 -14.26 2.73
C HIS A 61 3.64 -14.44 3.84
N ILE A 62 3.38 -15.67 4.25
CA ILE A 62 2.50 -16.01 5.37
C ILE A 62 3.29 -16.48 6.59
N ALA A 63 2.70 -16.34 7.77
CA ALA A 63 3.36 -16.64 9.05
C ALA A 63 3.93 -18.06 9.13
N SER A 64 3.19 -19.07 8.63
CA SER A 64 3.62 -20.48 8.64
C SER A 64 4.83 -20.75 7.75
N VAL A 65 4.91 -20.10 6.58
CA VAL A 65 6.08 -20.21 5.70
C VAL A 65 7.29 -19.51 6.32
N TYR A 66 7.10 -18.34 6.91
CA TYR A 66 8.19 -17.65 7.61
C TYR A 66 8.66 -18.41 8.85
N ALA A 67 7.78 -19.07 9.59
CA ALA A 67 8.17 -19.94 10.70
C ALA A 67 9.02 -21.13 10.19
N LEU A 68 8.55 -21.79 9.14
CA LEU A 68 9.26 -22.92 8.52
C LEU A 68 10.66 -22.51 8.06
N LEU A 69 10.75 -21.45 7.23
CA LEU A 69 12.01 -21.03 6.61
C LEU A 69 12.98 -20.37 7.61
N SER A 70 12.48 -19.84 8.73
CA SER A 70 13.34 -19.33 9.81
C SER A 70 14.09 -20.45 10.53
N GLU A 71 13.47 -21.63 10.70
CA GLU A 71 14.12 -22.80 11.31
C GLU A 71 14.87 -23.62 10.26
N TYR A 72 14.22 -23.92 9.15
CA TYR A 72 14.68 -24.82 8.09
C TYR A 72 14.68 -24.11 6.73
N PRO A 73 15.72 -23.34 6.41
CA PRO A 73 15.74 -22.48 5.23
C PRO A 73 15.93 -23.20 3.88
N GLY A 74 16.23 -24.49 3.88
CA GLY A 74 16.46 -25.26 2.66
C GLY A 74 15.68 -26.57 2.58
N ALA A 75 15.41 -27.03 1.36
CA ALA A 75 14.67 -28.24 1.10
C ALA A 75 15.28 -29.47 1.80
N LYS A 76 16.60 -29.66 1.72
CA LYS A 76 17.29 -30.76 2.38
C LYS A 76 16.96 -30.84 3.88
N GLN A 77 17.05 -29.71 4.59
CA GLN A 77 16.76 -29.67 6.02
C GLN A 77 15.29 -30.02 6.33
N ILE A 78 14.36 -29.57 5.46
CA ILE A 78 12.92 -29.87 5.59
C ILE A 78 12.64 -31.34 5.33
N SER A 79 13.34 -31.99 4.41
CA SER A 79 13.18 -33.42 4.08
C SER A 79 13.59 -34.35 5.24
N GLU A 80 14.55 -33.91 6.05
CA GLU A 80 15.12 -34.67 7.17
C GLU A 80 14.35 -34.51 8.49
N ILE A 81 13.43 -33.52 8.57
CA ILE A 81 12.64 -33.25 9.78
C ILE A 81 11.68 -34.41 10.09
N HIS A 82 11.56 -34.71 11.39
CA HIS A 82 10.50 -35.60 11.87
C HIS A 82 9.11 -35.02 11.59
N LEU A 83 8.21 -35.82 11.01
CA LEU A 83 6.90 -35.34 10.54
C LEU A 83 6.09 -34.64 11.63
N THR A 84 6.08 -35.18 12.85
CA THR A 84 5.36 -34.58 13.97
C THR A 84 5.87 -33.18 14.29
N LYS A 85 7.20 -32.97 14.27
CA LYS A 85 7.80 -31.64 14.52
C LYS A 85 7.41 -30.64 13.43
N LEU A 86 7.48 -31.05 12.16
CA LEU A 86 7.05 -30.22 11.03
C LEU A 86 5.55 -29.89 11.11
N THR A 87 4.71 -30.88 11.45
CA THR A 87 3.26 -30.68 11.61
C THR A 87 2.98 -29.66 12.71
N ASN A 88 3.59 -29.82 13.88
CA ASN A 88 3.38 -28.92 15.02
C ASN A 88 3.84 -27.48 14.70
N LEU A 89 4.99 -27.33 14.05
CA LEU A 89 5.49 -26.02 13.62
C LEU A 89 4.49 -25.31 12.68
N LEU A 90 4.03 -26.02 11.66
CA LEU A 90 3.09 -25.48 10.68
C LEU A 90 1.71 -25.21 11.30
N ALA A 91 1.21 -26.12 12.14
CA ALA A 91 -0.09 -25.99 12.81
C ALA A 91 -0.10 -24.76 13.74
N THR A 92 0.92 -24.62 14.58
CA THR A 92 1.05 -23.47 15.50
C THR A 92 1.11 -22.15 14.72
N ALA A 93 1.99 -22.06 13.72
CA ALA A 93 2.18 -20.83 12.97
C ALA A 93 1.00 -20.48 12.04
N SER A 94 0.18 -21.46 11.62
CA SER A 94 -1.00 -21.24 10.79
C SER A 94 -2.31 -21.14 11.58
N LYS A 95 -2.25 -21.20 12.92
CA LYS A 95 -3.44 -21.25 13.79
C LYS A 95 -4.37 -22.43 13.42
N GLY A 96 -3.77 -23.62 13.21
CA GLY A 96 -4.47 -24.85 12.89
C GLY A 96 -4.87 -25.07 11.43
N ARG A 97 -4.61 -24.11 10.53
CA ARG A 97 -4.97 -24.24 9.10
C ARG A 97 -4.13 -25.29 8.36
N TYR A 98 -2.88 -25.49 8.76
CA TYR A 98 -1.96 -26.46 8.17
C TYR A 98 -1.77 -27.64 9.15
N GLY A 99 -2.30 -28.79 8.76
CA GLY A 99 -2.18 -30.01 9.51
C GLY A 99 -1.13 -30.96 8.94
N LYS A 100 -1.28 -32.26 9.31
CA LYS A 100 -0.38 -33.34 8.92
C LYS A 100 -0.26 -33.50 7.40
N ASP A 101 -1.37 -33.40 6.67
CA ASP A 101 -1.37 -33.56 5.21
C ASP A 101 -0.52 -32.50 4.50
N LYS A 102 -0.62 -31.24 4.94
CA LYS A 102 0.22 -30.16 4.40
C LYS A 102 1.70 -30.37 4.75
N ALA A 103 1.99 -30.87 5.95
CA ALA A 103 3.36 -31.20 6.35
C ALA A 103 3.94 -32.33 5.50
N ILE A 104 3.15 -33.36 5.19
CA ILE A 104 3.56 -34.46 4.29
C ILE A 104 3.86 -33.90 2.90
N GLN A 105 2.94 -33.13 2.31
CA GLN A 105 3.13 -32.52 0.98
C GLN A 105 4.43 -31.71 0.90
N ILE A 106 4.68 -30.85 1.88
CA ILE A 106 5.89 -30.00 1.91
C ILE A 106 7.15 -30.86 2.07
N ARG A 107 7.14 -31.86 2.96
CA ARG A 107 8.29 -32.73 3.18
C ARG A 107 8.60 -33.62 1.96
N ASP A 108 7.59 -34.15 1.31
CA ASP A 108 7.78 -35.02 0.14
C ASP A 108 8.28 -34.21 -1.06
N ALA A 109 7.78 -32.99 -1.28
CA ALA A 109 8.34 -32.09 -2.26
C ALA A 109 9.80 -31.69 -1.92
N ALA A 110 10.11 -31.53 -0.64
CA ALA A 110 11.48 -31.24 -0.21
C ALA A 110 12.46 -32.37 -0.48
N ARG A 111 12.01 -33.63 -0.44
CA ARG A 111 12.83 -34.83 -0.76
C ARG A 111 13.22 -34.91 -2.22
N THR A 112 12.39 -34.40 -3.12
CA THR A 112 12.60 -34.42 -4.57
C THR A 112 12.97 -33.04 -5.13
N SER A 113 13.25 -32.09 -4.23
CA SER A 113 13.55 -30.72 -4.62
C SER A 113 14.88 -30.61 -5.37
N ILE A 114 14.86 -29.75 -6.40
CA ILE A 114 16.06 -29.31 -7.14
C ILE A 114 16.76 -28.13 -6.47
N GLY A 115 16.29 -27.70 -5.30
CA GLY A 115 16.85 -26.58 -4.56
C GLY A 115 18.31 -26.80 -4.14
N SER A 116 19.09 -25.73 -4.19
CA SER A 116 20.51 -25.74 -3.87
C SER A 116 20.76 -25.73 -2.35
N VAL A 117 21.80 -26.45 -1.91
CA VAL A 117 22.26 -26.38 -0.51
C VAL A 117 23.36 -25.31 -0.41
N MET A 118 22.99 -24.13 0.08
CA MET A 118 23.90 -22.97 0.16
C MET A 118 23.83 -22.33 1.55
N PRO A 119 24.76 -22.66 2.48
CA PRO A 119 24.71 -22.12 3.86
C PRO A 119 24.67 -20.60 3.95
N ALA A 120 25.38 -19.89 3.08
CA ALA A 120 25.35 -18.43 3.03
C ALA A 120 23.94 -17.90 2.69
N LYS A 121 23.22 -18.55 1.76
CA LYS A 121 21.85 -18.20 1.40
C LYS A 121 20.83 -18.57 2.49
N PHE A 122 21.10 -19.61 3.27
CA PHE A 122 20.30 -19.94 4.45
C PHE A 122 20.38 -18.82 5.49
N LEU A 123 21.58 -18.30 5.74
CA LEU A 123 21.77 -17.17 6.66
C LEU A 123 21.07 -15.90 6.14
N GLU A 124 21.26 -15.59 4.84
CA GLU A 124 20.62 -14.45 4.18
C GLU A 124 19.08 -14.53 4.32
N LEU A 125 18.48 -15.70 4.07
CA LEU A 125 17.03 -15.92 4.17
C LEU A 125 16.52 -15.72 5.61
N LYS A 126 17.20 -16.29 6.60
CA LYS A 126 16.82 -16.14 8.02
C LYS A 126 16.87 -14.67 8.45
N HIS A 127 17.92 -13.96 8.10
CA HIS A 127 18.05 -12.53 8.44
C HIS A 127 17.00 -11.68 7.72
N THR A 128 16.73 -11.96 6.43
CA THR A 128 15.70 -11.25 5.68
C THR A 128 14.31 -11.44 6.29
N ILE A 129 13.97 -12.66 6.72
CA ILE A 129 12.69 -12.92 7.40
C ILE A 129 12.63 -12.21 8.75
N LYS A 130 13.73 -12.18 9.52
CA LYS A 130 13.80 -11.44 10.78
C LYS A 130 13.52 -9.96 10.56
N LEU A 131 14.18 -9.32 9.60
CA LEU A 131 13.96 -7.91 9.25
C LEU A 131 12.52 -7.64 8.80
N ILE A 132 11.88 -8.56 8.04
CA ILE A 132 10.48 -8.41 7.65
C ILE A 132 9.56 -8.40 8.88
N ARG A 133 9.84 -9.23 9.89
CA ARG A 133 9.06 -9.27 11.13
C ARG A 133 9.23 -7.98 11.93
N GLU A 134 10.45 -7.49 12.06
CA GLU A 134 10.76 -6.22 12.74
C GLU A 134 10.05 -5.05 12.05
N LEU A 135 10.21 -4.91 10.72
CA LEU A 135 9.50 -3.88 9.96
C LEU A 135 7.97 -4.00 10.06
N THR A 136 7.45 -5.20 10.22
CA THR A 136 6.00 -5.39 10.39
C THR A 136 5.54 -4.84 11.73
N SER A 137 6.28 -5.11 12.82
CA SER A 137 6.01 -4.55 14.14
C SER A 137 6.07 -3.01 14.15
N GLU A 138 7.12 -2.44 13.54
CA GLU A 138 7.26 -0.98 13.42
C GLU A 138 6.09 -0.35 12.62
N ILE A 139 5.66 -1.00 11.53
CA ILE A 139 4.52 -0.51 10.75
C ILE A 139 3.24 -0.55 11.58
N ASP A 140 3.01 -1.62 12.34
CA ASP A 140 1.83 -1.76 13.19
C ASP A 140 1.81 -0.66 14.28
N GLU A 141 2.94 -0.33 14.88
CA GLU A 141 3.07 0.77 15.85
C GLU A 141 2.76 2.13 15.23
N ILE A 142 3.27 2.40 14.03
CA ILE A 142 2.98 3.63 13.29
C ILE A 142 1.48 3.69 12.94
N GLU A 143 0.87 2.56 12.54
CA GLU A 143 -0.56 2.50 12.21
C GLU A 143 -1.44 2.78 13.43
N VAL A 144 -1.06 2.33 14.62
CA VAL A 144 -1.75 2.67 15.87
C VAL A 144 -1.69 4.18 16.15
N SER A 145 -0.52 4.80 15.94
CA SER A 145 -0.36 6.25 16.12
C SER A 145 -1.20 7.06 15.13
N ILE A 146 -1.22 6.64 13.86
CA ILE A 146 -2.06 7.26 12.82
C ILE A 146 -3.54 7.10 13.17
N GLN A 147 -3.96 5.89 13.61
CA GLN A 147 -5.34 5.62 14.00
C GLN A 147 -5.81 6.59 15.08
N LYS A 148 -5.00 6.78 16.13
CA LYS A 148 -5.32 7.66 17.24
C LYS A 148 -5.59 9.09 16.79
N ILE A 149 -4.73 9.65 15.96
CA ILE A 149 -4.93 11.01 15.41
C ILE A 149 -6.19 11.07 14.53
N MET A 150 -6.42 10.03 13.72
CA MET A 150 -7.59 10.01 12.82
C MET A 150 -8.91 9.84 13.58
N ASP A 151 -8.91 9.15 14.73
CA ASP A 151 -10.08 9.03 15.60
C ASP A 151 -10.43 10.38 16.28
N GLU A 152 -9.41 11.14 16.67
CA GLU A 152 -9.58 12.50 17.20
C GLU A 152 -10.12 13.47 16.15
N LEU A 153 -9.61 13.40 14.93
CA LEU A 153 -10.00 14.27 13.82
C LEU A 153 -11.39 13.93 13.23
N ASN A 154 -11.75 12.65 13.24
CA ASN A 154 -12.98 12.10 12.64
C ASN A 154 -13.40 12.77 11.31
N PRO A 155 -12.54 12.78 10.29
CA PRO A 155 -12.73 13.60 9.10
C PRO A 155 -13.77 13.00 8.14
N PRO A 156 -14.56 13.85 7.43
CA PRO A 156 -15.62 13.40 6.51
C PRO A 156 -15.18 12.43 5.41
N ILE A 157 -13.90 12.45 5.01
CA ILE A 157 -13.34 11.55 3.99
C ILE A 157 -13.51 10.06 4.34
N LEU A 158 -13.56 9.71 5.63
CA LEU A 158 -13.75 8.33 6.09
C LEU A 158 -15.13 7.77 5.80
N SER A 159 -16.13 8.64 5.56
CA SER A 159 -17.48 8.22 5.18
C SER A 159 -17.57 7.68 3.74
N ILE A 160 -16.55 7.86 2.91
CA ILE A 160 -16.54 7.37 1.52
C ILE A 160 -16.28 5.85 1.53
N PRO A 161 -17.20 5.00 1.02
CA PRO A 161 -16.97 3.56 0.93
C PRO A 161 -15.72 3.23 0.14
N GLY A 162 -14.81 2.47 0.75
CA GLY A 162 -13.52 2.09 0.15
C GLY A 162 -12.35 3.01 0.48
N VAL A 163 -12.56 4.12 1.19
CA VAL A 163 -11.46 4.92 1.74
C VAL A 163 -11.10 4.40 3.12
N GLY A 164 -9.96 3.73 3.22
CA GLY A 164 -9.43 3.28 4.52
C GLY A 164 -8.63 4.38 5.24
N ILE A 165 -8.50 4.24 6.56
CA ILE A 165 -7.84 5.20 7.46
C ILE A 165 -6.45 5.60 6.97
N GLN A 166 -5.62 4.65 6.56
CA GLN A 166 -4.25 4.93 6.10
C GLN A 166 -4.21 5.81 4.82
N SER A 167 -5.15 5.57 3.90
CA SER A 167 -5.27 6.39 2.69
C SER A 167 -5.83 7.77 3.00
N ALA A 168 -6.85 7.85 3.85
CA ALA A 168 -7.43 9.11 4.31
C ALA A 168 -6.38 9.97 5.04
N ALA A 169 -5.65 9.38 5.99
CA ALA A 169 -4.60 10.05 6.74
C ALA A 169 -3.52 10.66 5.82
N MET A 170 -3.03 9.86 4.85
CA MET A 170 -2.01 10.35 3.91
C MET A 170 -2.56 11.45 3.00
N ILE A 171 -3.81 11.35 2.53
CA ILE A 171 -4.44 12.38 1.69
C ILE A 171 -4.58 13.69 2.49
N LEU A 172 -5.10 13.63 3.71
CA LEU A 172 -5.30 14.80 4.55
C LEU A 172 -3.96 15.45 4.93
N ALA A 173 -3.00 14.64 5.36
CA ALA A 173 -1.67 15.11 5.73
C ALA A 173 -0.92 15.79 4.59
N GLU A 174 -1.03 15.27 3.36
CA GLU A 174 -0.36 15.84 2.20
C GLU A 174 -1.05 17.10 1.66
N ILE A 175 -2.36 17.19 1.78
CA ILE A 175 -3.12 18.40 1.36
C ILE A 175 -3.04 19.48 2.45
N GLY A 176 -3.12 19.08 3.73
CA GLY A 176 -3.22 20.00 4.86
C GLY A 176 -4.55 20.74 4.86
N ASP A 177 -4.51 22.06 4.81
CA ASP A 177 -5.71 22.88 4.81
C ASP A 177 -6.29 23.03 3.39
N PHE A 178 -7.50 22.52 3.20
CA PHE A 178 -8.24 22.62 1.94
C PHE A 178 -8.65 24.06 1.58
N SER A 179 -8.63 24.99 2.53
CA SER A 179 -8.89 26.41 2.27
C SER A 179 -7.84 27.06 1.39
N ASN A 180 -6.62 26.50 1.38
CA ASN A 180 -5.51 26.97 0.55
C ASN A 180 -5.71 26.67 -0.95
N PHE A 181 -6.71 25.87 -1.30
CA PHE A 181 -6.99 25.51 -2.68
C PHE A 181 -8.32 26.13 -3.14
N GLU A 182 -8.28 26.92 -4.18
CA GLU A 182 -9.46 27.57 -4.78
C GLU A 182 -10.42 26.56 -5.40
N SER A 183 -9.90 25.42 -5.88
CA SER A 183 -10.68 24.41 -6.59
C SER A 183 -10.09 23.01 -6.46
N PRO A 184 -10.90 21.94 -6.66
CA PRO A 184 -10.39 20.57 -6.67
C PRO A 184 -9.39 20.31 -7.80
N ASP A 185 -9.43 21.06 -8.89
CA ASP A 185 -8.46 20.92 -9.98
C ASP A 185 -7.05 21.44 -9.54
N LYS A 186 -6.98 22.41 -8.62
CA LYS A 186 -5.72 22.83 -7.99
C LYS A 186 -5.14 21.73 -7.09
N VAL A 187 -5.97 20.99 -6.37
CA VAL A 187 -5.55 19.80 -5.60
C VAL A 187 -5.01 18.70 -6.52
N LEU A 188 -5.66 18.47 -7.66
CA LEU A 188 -5.18 17.52 -8.68
C LEU A 188 -3.83 17.93 -9.26
N ALA A 189 -3.62 19.21 -9.55
CA ALA A 189 -2.35 19.73 -10.01
C ALA A 189 -1.26 19.55 -8.94
N TYR A 190 -1.58 19.87 -7.68
CA TYR A 190 -0.68 19.67 -6.53
C TYR A 190 -0.29 18.20 -6.34
N ALA A 191 -1.20 17.26 -6.60
CA ALA A 191 -0.90 15.82 -6.61
C ALA A 191 -0.09 15.38 -7.86
N GLY A 192 0.06 16.26 -8.87
CA GLY A 192 0.65 15.91 -10.16
C GLY A 192 -0.19 14.89 -10.94
N CYS A 193 -1.51 14.92 -10.75
CA CYS A 193 -2.48 14.06 -11.43
C CYS A 193 -3.14 14.73 -12.65
N SER A 194 -2.74 15.94 -12.97
CA SER A 194 -3.20 16.66 -14.17
C SER A 194 -2.53 16.13 -15.42
N PRO A 195 -3.24 16.10 -16.57
CA PRO A 195 -2.61 15.80 -17.85
C PRO A 195 -1.66 16.95 -18.25
N SER A 196 -0.53 16.60 -18.84
CA SER A 196 0.36 17.58 -19.44
C SER A 196 -0.34 18.22 -20.66
N THR A 197 -0.37 19.54 -20.69
CA THR A 197 -0.80 20.31 -21.86
C THR A 197 0.41 20.97 -22.50
N TYR A 198 0.72 20.60 -23.71
CA TYR A 198 1.69 21.32 -24.51
C TYR A 198 0.96 21.91 -25.71
N GLN A 199 0.79 23.21 -25.70
CA GLN A 199 0.22 23.96 -26.81
C GLN A 199 1.21 25.04 -27.21
N SER A 200 1.68 24.99 -28.46
CA SER A 200 2.50 26.03 -29.03
C SER A 200 1.91 26.37 -30.42
N GLY A 201 1.24 27.50 -30.51
CA GLY A 201 0.58 27.92 -31.73
C GLY A 201 -0.49 26.91 -32.23
N LYS A 202 -0.34 26.37 -33.44
CA LYS A 202 -1.25 25.41 -34.04
C LYS A 202 -0.95 23.93 -33.63
N LEU A 203 0.14 23.70 -32.89
CA LEU A 203 0.52 22.35 -32.44
C LEU A 203 -0.22 21.99 -31.15
N THR A 204 -1.16 21.06 -31.23
CA THR A 204 -1.79 20.41 -30.08
C THR A 204 -1.13 19.06 -29.85
N ASN A 205 -0.59 18.82 -28.65
CA ASN A 205 -0.01 17.53 -28.31
C ASN A 205 -1.10 16.45 -28.15
N CYS A 206 -1.13 15.52 -29.08
CA CYS A 206 -2.08 14.38 -29.08
C CYS A 206 -1.78 13.34 -27.98
N TYR A 207 -0.60 13.38 -27.36
CA TYR A 207 -0.14 12.39 -26.39
C TYR A 207 0.06 13.00 -25.00
N ALA A 208 -1.03 13.45 -24.37
CA ALA A 208 -0.99 13.94 -23.02
C ALA A 208 -0.61 12.81 -22.04
N HIS A 209 0.42 13.01 -21.24
CA HIS A 209 0.78 12.14 -20.13
C HIS A 209 0.53 12.84 -18.79
N MET A 210 0.46 12.07 -17.71
CA MET A 210 0.34 12.64 -16.38
C MET A 210 1.62 13.38 -16.01
N GLU A 211 1.53 14.65 -15.59
CA GLU A 211 2.71 15.51 -15.32
C GLU A 211 3.61 14.97 -14.23
N LYS A 212 3.04 14.32 -13.20
CA LYS A 212 3.74 13.76 -12.03
C LYS A 212 4.58 14.80 -11.24
N ARG A 213 4.41 16.08 -11.50
CA ARG A 213 4.93 17.17 -10.66
C ARG A 213 4.09 17.25 -9.37
N GLY A 214 4.72 17.60 -8.25
CA GLY A 214 4.05 17.70 -6.96
C GLY A 214 4.18 16.44 -6.09
N SER A 215 3.34 16.30 -5.05
CA SER A 215 3.49 15.25 -4.04
C SER A 215 3.30 13.83 -4.60
N ARG A 216 4.38 13.05 -4.59
CA ARG A 216 4.31 11.61 -4.94
C ARG A 216 3.48 10.81 -3.93
N TYR A 217 3.46 11.25 -2.67
CA TYR A 217 2.73 10.59 -1.60
C TYR A 217 1.23 10.80 -1.75
N LEU A 218 0.80 12.03 -2.02
CA LEU A 218 -0.60 12.34 -2.32
C LEU A 218 -1.09 11.58 -3.54
N ARG A 219 -0.32 11.59 -4.63
CA ARG A 219 -0.66 10.85 -5.85
C ARG A 219 -0.81 9.35 -5.59
N TYR A 220 0.12 8.76 -4.81
CA TYR A 220 0.05 7.36 -4.41
C TYR A 220 -1.20 7.04 -3.59
N ALA A 221 -1.51 7.86 -2.58
CA ALA A 221 -2.67 7.70 -1.71
C ALA A 221 -3.98 7.81 -2.49
N LEU A 222 -4.13 8.84 -3.31
CA LEU A 222 -5.31 9.06 -4.15
C LEU A 222 -5.54 7.90 -5.13
N TYR A 223 -4.47 7.42 -5.78
CA TYR A 223 -4.57 6.35 -6.76
C TYR A 223 -4.96 5.02 -6.12
N ASN A 224 -4.40 4.70 -4.95
CA ASN A 224 -4.77 3.50 -4.21
C ASN A 224 -6.17 3.61 -3.61
N ALA A 225 -6.52 4.72 -2.98
CA ALA A 225 -7.88 4.95 -2.48
C ALA A 225 -8.91 4.77 -3.60
N THR A 226 -8.64 5.32 -4.80
CA THR A 226 -9.55 5.20 -5.94
C THR A 226 -9.81 3.74 -6.34
N LYS A 227 -8.81 2.85 -6.28
CA LYS A 227 -9.01 1.42 -6.58
C LYS A 227 -10.04 0.79 -5.66
N TYR A 228 -9.93 1.05 -4.36
CA TYR A 228 -10.85 0.51 -3.37
C TYR A 228 -12.23 1.19 -3.45
N VAL A 229 -12.27 2.50 -3.68
CA VAL A 229 -13.54 3.22 -3.90
C VAL A 229 -14.26 2.68 -5.13
N CYS A 230 -13.57 2.40 -6.23
CA CYS A 230 -14.17 1.77 -7.41
C CYS A 230 -14.64 0.33 -7.17
N HIS A 231 -14.14 -0.34 -6.12
CA HIS A 231 -14.59 -1.68 -5.75
C HIS A 231 -15.80 -1.66 -4.82
N TRP A 232 -15.82 -0.72 -3.86
CA TRP A 232 -16.81 -0.70 -2.78
C TRP A 232 -17.95 0.31 -2.99
N ASN A 233 -17.80 1.28 -3.90
CA ASN A 233 -18.80 2.30 -4.17
C ASN A 233 -19.41 2.09 -5.55
N PRO A 234 -20.72 1.76 -5.67
CA PRO A 234 -21.38 1.46 -6.95
C PRO A 234 -21.25 2.59 -7.99
N VAL A 235 -21.37 3.85 -7.54
CA VAL A 235 -21.28 5.04 -8.42
C VAL A 235 -19.89 5.17 -9.06
N PHE A 236 -18.85 4.76 -8.35
CA PHE A 236 -17.47 4.75 -8.89
C PHE A 236 -17.19 3.51 -9.71
N ALA A 237 -17.76 2.35 -9.33
CA ALA A 237 -17.66 1.12 -10.11
C ALA A 237 -18.26 1.31 -11.50
N GLU A 238 -19.48 1.85 -11.58
CA GLU A 238 -20.16 2.17 -12.83
C GLU A 238 -19.39 3.19 -13.66
N TYR A 239 -18.88 4.25 -13.04
CA TYR A 239 -18.08 5.25 -13.73
C TYR A 239 -16.80 4.66 -14.32
N LEU A 240 -16.11 3.78 -13.57
CA LEU A 240 -14.92 3.08 -14.07
C LEU A 240 -15.28 2.17 -15.26
N ALA A 241 -16.37 1.40 -15.15
CA ALA A 241 -16.87 0.53 -16.22
C ALA A 241 -17.19 1.32 -17.49
N LYS A 242 -17.90 2.46 -17.35
CA LYS A 242 -18.18 3.38 -18.47
C LYS A 242 -16.88 3.83 -19.16
N LYS A 243 -15.86 4.25 -18.39
CA LYS A 243 -14.59 4.69 -18.97
C LYS A 243 -13.80 3.57 -19.65
N ARG A 244 -13.97 2.34 -19.17
CA ARG A 244 -13.41 1.14 -19.83
C ARG A 244 -14.15 0.82 -21.14
N ALA A 245 -15.47 0.93 -21.16
CA ALA A 245 -16.29 0.75 -22.37
C ALA A 245 -15.98 1.79 -23.46
N GLU A 246 -15.51 3.00 -23.08
CA GLU A 246 -15.01 4.00 -24.03
C GLU A 246 -13.64 3.60 -24.66
N GLY A 247 -13.15 2.37 -24.46
CA GLY A 247 -11.88 1.88 -24.99
C GLY A 247 -10.63 2.33 -24.21
N LYS A 248 -10.78 3.01 -23.06
CA LYS A 248 -9.63 3.48 -22.29
C LYS A 248 -8.90 2.34 -21.56
N HIS A 249 -7.58 2.36 -21.58
CA HIS A 249 -6.77 1.47 -20.75
C HIS A 249 -7.13 1.65 -19.26
N TYR A 250 -7.08 0.56 -18.48
CA TYR A 250 -7.48 0.55 -17.07
C TYR A 250 -6.88 1.71 -16.26
N ASN A 251 -5.56 1.96 -16.36
CA ASN A 251 -4.91 3.03 -15.62
C ASN A 251 -5.40 4.43 -16.03
N VAL A 252 -5.77 4.62 -17.29
CA VAL A 252 -6.36 5.88 -17.77
C VAL A 252 -7.78 6.05 -17.23
N ALA A 253 -8.59 5.00 -17.27
CA ALA A 253 -9.94 5.00 -16.70
C ALA A 253 -9.89 5.28 -15.18
N LEU A 254 -8.93 4.67 -14.47
CA LEU A 254 -8.71 4.91 -13.05
C LEU A 254 -8.27 6.36 -12.76
N SER A 255 -7.48 6.99 -13.62
CA SER A 255 -7.11 8.41 -13.48
C SER A 255 -8.35 9.33 -13.58
N HIS A 256 -9.31 9.01 -14.46
CA HIS A 256 -10.58 9.72 -14.51
C HIS A 256 -11.40 9.53 -13.23
N ALA A 257 -11.43 8.31 -12.67
CA ALA A 257 -12.08 8.05 -11.39
C ALA A 257 -11.38 8.78 -10.23
N THR A 258 -10.03 8.89 -10.26
CA THR A 258 -9.25 9.66 -9.27
C THR A 258 -9.64 11.14 -9.31
N LYS A 259 -9.82 11.72 -10.50
CA LYS A 259 -10.30 13.10 -10.63
C LYS A 259 -11.70 13.28 -9.99
N LYS A 260 -12.60 12.32 -10.21
CA LYS A 260 -13.94 12.32 -9.58
C LYS A 260 -13.83 12.22 -8.05
N LEU A 261 -12.94 11.34 -7.54
CA LEU A 261 -12.71 11.15 -6.10
C LEU A 261 -12.17 12.43 -5.45
N VAL A 262 -11.20 13.10 -6.07
CA VAL A 262 -10.64 14.35 -5.53
C VAL A 262 -11.70 15.43 -5.42
N ARG A 263 -12.60 15.56 -6.41
CA ARG A 263 -13.72 16.50 -6.34
C ARG A 263 -14.68 16.18 -5.19
N LEU A 264 -14.95 14.89 -4.97
CA LEU A 264 -15.78 14.45 -3.86
C LEU A 264 -15.11 14.76 -2.51
N ILE A 265 -13.83 14.38 -2.34
CA ILE A 265 -13.07 14.65 -1.10
C ILE A 265 -13.05 16.16 -0.83
N TYR A 266 -12.76 16.99 -1.83
CA TYR A 266 -12.74 18.44 -1.68
C TYR A 266 -14.08 18.99 -1.22
N ALA A 267 -15.19 18.54 -1.80
CA ALA A 267 -16.53 18.98 -1.42
C ALA A 267 -16.88 18.56 0.02
N LEU A 268 -16.59 17.32 0.42
CA LEU A 268 -16.87 16.84 1.77
C LEU A 268 -16.03 17.58 2.82
N GLN A 269 -14.73 17.77 2.57
CA GLN A 269 -13.85 18.48 3.51
C GLN A 269 -14.21 19.97 3.66
N LYS A 270 -14.62 20.63 2.57
CA LYS A 270 -15.09 22.03 2.61
C LYS A 270 -16.45 22.18 3.32
N SER A 271 -17.36 21.22 3.16
CA SER A 271 -18.70 21.28 3.74
C SER A 271 -18.80 20.71 5.15
N GLY A 272 -17.83 19.91 5.59
CA GLY A 272 -17.89 19.15 6.85
C GLY A 272 -18.93 18.02 6.85
N LYS A 273 -19.59 17.73 5.71
CA LYS A 273 -20.68 16.75 5.62
C LYS A 273 -20.14 15.36 5.28
N ALA A 274 -20.78 14.32 5.84
CA ALA A 274 -20.50 12.94 5.47
C ALA A 274 -21.03 12.62 4.06
N TYR A 275 -20.37 11.65 3.40
CA TYR A 275 -20.85 11.11 2.13
C TYR A 275 -22.13 10.31 2.34
N LEU A 276 -23.19 10.70 1.65
CA LEU A 276 -24.45 9.95 1.61
C LEU A 276 -24.50 9.18 0.29
N VAL A 277 -24.63 7.85 0.39
CA VAL A 277 -24.95 7.04 -0.79
C VAL A 277 -26.37 7.42 -1.21
N ALA A 278 -26.56 7.95 -2.41
CA ALA A 278 -27.89 8.14 -2.96
C ALA A 278 -28.57 6.76 -3.02
N ALA A 279 -29.72 6.64 -2.35
CA ALA A 279 -30.54 5.45 -2.33
C ALA A 279 -31.04 5.09 -3.72
#